data_dc16bea043976ef808f910cf840f4286
#
_entry.id   dc16bea043976ef808f910cf840f4286
#
_cell.length_a   1.000
_cell.length_b   1.000
_cell.length_c   1.000
_cell.angle_alpha   90.00
_cell.angle_beta   90.00
_cell.angle_gamma   90.00
#
_symmetry.space_group_name_H-M   'P 1'
#
loop_
_entity.id
_entity.type
_entity.pdbx_description
1 polymer ?
#
loop_
_entity_poly.entity_id
_entity_poly.type
_entity_poly.pdbx_seq_one_letter_code
_entity_poly.pdbx_strand_id
1 'polypeptide(L)'
;MPLHESPDGEISVGSPVLIYIYSPDCGACRQFDIEVGAIYPKTNESIALPMERVLIDDWQAKRHQLVKCASAAVIGTPTFLQIQNCQELDRITGYSDAELFWLGHRRMMNRINPSE
;
A
#
# COMPACT_ATOMS: atom_id res chain seq x y z
N MET A 1 28.55 1.70 4.04
CA MET A 1 27.92 1.66 4.29
C MET A 1 27.07 1.81 4.39
N PRO A 2 26.90 1.49 4.52
CA PRO A 2 26.04 1.49 4.61
C PRO A 2 25.16 1.59 5.04
N LEU A 3 24.82 1.37 4.89
CA LEU A 3 24.06 1.46 5.10
C LEU A 3 23.25 1.68 5.76
N HIS A 4 23.12 1.70 5.89
CA HIS A 4 22.43 1.89 6.53
C HIS A 4 21.50 1.75 6.83
N GLU A 5 21.46 1.21 6.71
CA GLU A 5 20.36 0.78 6.92
C GLU A 5 19.61 1.29 7.80
N SER A 6 18.48 1.40 7.59
CA SER A 6 17.81 1.98 8.59
C SER A 6 17.39 1.01 9.60
N PRO A 7 17.89 1.09 10.76
CA PRO A 7 17.64 0.07 11.73
C PRO A 7 16.25 0.10 12.30
N ASP A 8 15.55 1.17 12.21
CA ASP A 8 14.23 1.19 12.81
C ASP A 8 13.16 0.72 11.84
N GLY A 9 13.58 0.03 10.82
CA GLY A 9 12.61 -0.54 9.92
C GLY A 9 11.97 0.46 9.01
N GLU A 10 12.51 1.66 8.97
CA GLU A 10 11.90 2.60 8.09
C GLU A 10 12.02 2.16 6.66
N ILE A 11 11.15 2.66 5.86
CA ILE A 11 11.04 2.25 4.48
C ILE A 11 12.19 2.84 3.70
N SER A 12 12.92 1.99 3.03
CA SER A 12 13.99 2.42 2.16
C SER A 12 13.42 3.22 1.01
N VAL A 13 14.11 4.26 0.59
CA VAL A 13 13.64 5.11 -0.49
C VAL A 13 13.41 4.29 -1.75
N GLY A 14 14.28 3.32 -2.01
CA GLY A 14 14.16 2.51 -3.23
C GLY A 14 13.21 1.35 -3.12
N SER A 15 12.66 1.07 -1.95
CA SER A 15 11.81 -0.07 -1.75
C SER A 15 10.34 0.30 -1.94
N PRO A 16 9.61 -0.48 -2.73
CA PRO A 16 8.18 -0.20 -2.89
C PRO A 16 7.39 -0.60 -1.66
N VAL A 17 6.28 0.06 -1.43
CA VAL A 17 5.38 -0.28 -0.35
C VAL A 17 3.96 -0.04 -0.83
N LEU A 18 3.06 -0.89 -0.36
CA LEU A 18 1.63 -0.75 -0.61
C LEU A 18 0.99 -0.23 0.67
N ILE A 19 0.56 1.01 0.64
CA ILE A 19 -0.10 1.61 1.80
C ILE A 19 -1.58 1.30 1.70
N TYR A 20 -2.10 0.59 2.70
CA TYR A 20 -3.51 0.24 2.78
C TYR A 20 -4.15 1.17 3.79
N ILE A 21 -4.93 2.11 3.28
CA ILE A 21 -5.59 3.11 4.12
C ILE A 21 -6.98 2.64 4.42
N TYR A 22 -7.28 2.48 5.70
CA TYR A 22 -8.53 1.87 6.15
C TYR A 22 -9.16 2.67 7.28
N SER A 23 -10.39 2.32 7.60
CA SER A 23 -11.02 2.86 8.78
C SER A 23 -11.81 1.73 9.47
N PRO A 24 -12.01 1.84 10.79
CA PRO A 24 -12.72 0.78 11.51
C PRO A 24 -14.18 0.61 11.09
N ASP A 25 -14.79 1.66 10.58
CA ASP A 25 -16.19 1.63 10.19
C ASP A 25 -16.42 1.23 8.76
N CYS A 26 -15.38 0.83 8.06
CA CYS A 26 -15.43 0.61 6.63
C CYS A 26 -15.77 -0.84 6.34
N GLY A 27 -16.98 -1.08 5.83
CA GLY A 27 -17.39 -2.44 5.49
C GLY A 27 -16.55 -3.06 4.42
N ALA A 28 -16.20 -2.29 3.40
CA ALA A 28 -15.34 -2.80 2.32
C ALA A 28 -13.95 -3.13 2.84
N CYS A 29 -13.45 -2.39 3.83
CA CYS A 29 -12.17 -2.70 4.44
C CYS A 29 -12.22 -4.04 5.16
N ARG A 30 -13.30 -4.29 5.89
CA ARG A 30 -13.45 -5.57 6.56
C ARG A 30 -13.53 -6.72 5.56
N GLN A 31 -14.23 -6.49 4.45
CA GLN A 31 -14.32 -7.50 3.42
C GLN A 31 -12.94 -7.80 2.82
N PHE A 32 -12.19 -6.73 2.54
CA PHE A 32 -10.83 -6.90 2.07
C PHE A 32 -9.99 -7.70 3.06
N ASP A 33 -10.08 -7.37 4.33
CA ASP A 33 -9.29 -8.05 5.35
C ASP A 33 -9.58 -9.54 5.38
N ILE A 34 -10.86 -9.91 5.23
CA ILE A 34 -11.25 -11.31 5.23
C ILE A 34 -10.74 -12.03 3.98
N GLU A 35 -10.86 -11.40 2.82
CA GLU A 35 -10.60 -12.08 1.55
C GLU A 35 -9.15 -12.01 1.11
N VAL A 36 -8.44 -10.95 1.46
CA VAL A 36 -7.08 -10.73 0.99
C VAL A 36 -6.13 -10.39 2.12
N GLY A 37 -6.52 -9.45 2.97
CA GLY A 37 -5.60 -8.88 3.95
C GLY A 37 -4.99 -9.90 4.88
N ALA A 38 -5.79 -10.87 5.30
CA ALA A 38 -5.31 -11.87 6.25
C ALA A 38 -4.25 -12.78 5.64
N ILE A 39 -4.31 -13.02 4.33
CA ILE A 39 -3.35 -13.90 3.69
C ILE A 39 -2.23 -13.15 2.98
N TYR A 40 -2.38 -11.85 2.79
CA TYR A 40 -1.41 -11.08 2.01
C TYR A 40 0.03 -11.26 2.51
N PRO A 41 0.29 -11.19 3.83
CA PRO A 41 1.69 -11.34 4.29
C PRO A 41 2.30 -12.71 3.97
N LYS A 42 1.47 -13.69 3.66
CA LYS A 42 1.93 -15.03 3.35
C LYS A 42 2.14 -15.26 1.86
N THR A 43 1.88 -14.24 1.05
CA THR A 43 1.99 -14.37 -0.40
C THR A 43 3.38 -13.98 -0.87
N ASN A 44 3.75 -14.47 -2.04
CA ASN A 44 4.99 -14.03 -2.68
C ASN A 44 4.91 -12.57 -3.06
N GLU A 45 3.73 -12.11 -3.38
CA GLU A 45 3.52 -10.71 -3.75
C GLU A 45 3.93 -9.76 -2.64
N SER A 46 3.73 -10.17 -1.39
CA SER A 46 4.08 -9.30 -0.26
C SER A 46 5.57 -9.12 -0.08
N ILE A 47 6.36 -10.02 -0.66
CA ILE A 47 7.82 -9.89 -0.58
C ILE A 47 8.26 -8.72 -1.44
N ALA A 48 7.72 -8.61 -2.65
CA ALA A 48 8.09 -7.54 -3.57
C ALA A 48 7.35 -6.25 -3.25
N LEU A 49 6.14 -6.34 -2.69
CA LEU A 49 5.33 -5.16 -2.40
C LEU A 49 4.69 -5.34 -1.03
N PRO A 50 5.46 -5.11 0.05
CA PRO A 50 4.90 -5.27 1.39
C PRO A 50 3.79 -4.26 1.64
N MET A 51 2.81 -4.69 2.42
CA MET A 51 1.65 -3.86 2.73
C MET A 51 1.77 -3.29 4.13
N GLU A 52 1.50 -2.02 4.26
CA GLU A 52 1.45 -1.33 5.55
C GLU A 52 0.07 -0.73 5.74
N ARG A 53 -0.55 -1.01 6.88
CA ARG A 53 -1.89 -0.52 7.19
C ARG A 53 -1.79 0.83 7.87
N VAL A 54 -2.61 1.78 7.44
CA VAL A 54 -2.60 3.12 8.01
C VAL A 54 -4.05 3.57 8.16
N LEU A 55 -4.41 4.03 9.36
CA LEU A 55 -5.74 4.60 9.57
C LEU A 55 -5.90 5.87 8.75
N ILE A 56 -7.07 6.04 8.16
CA ILE A 56 -7.29 7.23 7.35
C ILE A 56 -7.15 8.50 8.18
N ASP A 57 -7.54 8.46 9.44
CA ASP A 57 -7.38 9.64 10.30
C ASP A 57 -5.92 10.04 10.43
N ASP A 58 -5.04 9.05 10.59
CA ASP A 58 -3.61 9.33 10.68
C ASP A 58 -3.06 9.84 9.37
N TRP A 59 -3.54 9.29 8.27
CA TRP A 59 -3.08 9.74 6.96
C TRP A 59 -3.49 11.17 6.70
N GLN A 60 -4.77 11.47 6.95
CA GLN A 60 -5.27 12.82 6.70
C GLN A 60 -4.69 13.85 7.66
N ALA A 61 -4.32 13.41 8.86
CA ALA A 61 -3.65 14.29 9.83
C ALA A 61 -2.15 14.41 9.57
N LYS A 62 -1.66 13.77 8.52
CA LYS A 62 -0.26 13.82 8.12
C LYS A 62 0.68 13.26 9.17
N ARG A 63 0.22 12.19 9.84
CA ARG A 63 1.05 11.55 10.85
C ARG A 63 1.93 10.43 10.31
N HIS A 64 1.84 10.15 9.01
CA HIS A 64 2.65 9.11 8.38
C HIS A 64 3.69 9.75 7.49
N GLN A 65 4.89 9.19 7.50
CA GLN A 65 6.01 9.79 6.79
C GLN A 65 5.82 9.82 5.28
N LEU A 66 4.98 8.96 4.73
CA LEU A 66 4.81 8.88 3.28
C LEU A 66 3.67 9.74 2.74
N VAL A 67 2.96 10.47 3.61
CA VAL A 67 1.87 11.33 3.14
C VAL A 67 2.38 12.33 2.12
N LYS A 68 3.57 12.87 2.34
CA LYS A 68 4.15 13.85 1.43
C LYS A 68 4.46 13.27 0.06
N CYS A 69 4.48 11.94 -0.07
CA CYS A 69 4.79 11.30 -1.33
C CYS A 69 3.54 11.03 -2.17
N ALA A 70 2.37 11.20 -1.59
CA ALA A 70 1.13 10.94 -2.31
C ALA A 70 0.87 12.05 -3.32
N SER A 71 0.32 11.67 -4.46
CA SER A 71 0.05 12.63 -5.53
C SER A 71 -1.26 13.38 -5.33
N ALA A 72 -2.14 12.87 -4.48
CA ALA A 72 -3.44 13.47 -4.26
C ALA A 72 -3.97 13.05 -2.90
N ALA A 73 -4.94 13.79 -2.39
CA ALA A 73 -5.56 13.48 -1.11
C ALA A 73 -6.24 12.12 -1.16
N VAL A 74 -6.33 11.48 0.00
CA VAL A 74 -7.09 10.26 0.17
C VAL A 74 -8.37 10.62 0.90
N ILE A 75 -9.50 10.38 0.27
CA ILE A 75 -10.79 10.82 0.82
C ILE A 75 -11.72 9.68 1.18
N GLY A 76 -11.36 8.44 0.90
CA GLY A 76 -12.22 7.31 1.22
C GLY A 76 -11.42 6.06 1.51
N THR A 77 -12.11 5.05 2.02
CA THR A 77 -11.49 3.78 2.38
C THR A 77 -12.25 2.61 1.75
N PRO A 78 -11.55 1.54 1.45
CA PRO A 78 -10.09 1.43 1.48
C PRO A 78 -9.48 2.14 0.29
N THR A 79 -8.26 2.63 0.47
CA THR A 79 -7.45 3.16 -0.63
C THR A 79 -6.09 2.51 -0.51
N PHE A 80 -5.55 2.08 -1.64
CA PHE A 80 -4.27 1.41 -1.68
C PHE A 80 -3.32 2.24 -2.54
N LEU A 81 -2.21 2.68 -1.96
CA LEU A 81 -1.25 3.51 -2.66
C LEU A 81 0.05 2.74 -2.84
N GLN A 82 0.52 2.65 -4.07
CA GLN A 82 1.84 2.09 -4.34
C GLN A 82 2.84 3.23 -4.37
N ILE A 83 3.77 3.22 -3.42
CA ILE A 83 4.74 4.31 -3.30
C ILE A 83 6.15 3.72 -3.37
N GLN A 84 6.99 4.34 -4.19
CA GLN A 84 8.39 3.97 -4.31
C GLN A 84 9.17 5.23 -4.66
N ASN A 85 10.31 5.42 -4.02
CA ASN A 85 11.15 6.61 -4.25
C ASN A 85 10.37 7.90 -4.02
N CYS A 86 9.53 7.89 -2.99
CA CYS A 86 8.68 9.02 -2.63
C CYS A 86 7.83 9.49 -3.82
N GLN A 87 7.32 8.53 -4.59
CA GLN A 87 6.40 8.79 -5.68
C GLN A 87 5.26 7.81 -5.61
N GLU A 88 4.06 8.32 -5.75
CA GLU A 88 2.90 7.46 -5.89
C GLU A 88 2.86 6.96 -7.32
N LEU A 89 3.09 5.66 -7.50
CA LEU A 89 3.13 5.07 -8.84
C LEU A 89 1.76 4.61 -9.30
N ASP A 90 0.89 4.25 -8.36
CA ASP A 90 -0.41 3.70 -8.71
C ASP A 90 -1.31 3.78 -7.50
N ARG A 91 -2.60 3.64 -7.74
CA ARG A 91 -3.59 3.75 -6.67
C ARG A 91 -4.79 2.89 -7.02
N ILE A 92 -5.31 2.18 -6.02
CA ILE A 92 -6.58 1.47 -6.13
C ILE A 92 -7.50 2.10 -5.11
N THR A 93 -8.67 2.55 -5.55
CA THR A 93 -9.64 3.15 -4.65
C THR A 93 -10.82 2.21 -4.52
N GLY A 94 -11.16 1.89 -3.28
CA GLY A 94 -12.28 1.00 -3.01
C GLY A 94 -11.90 -0.47 -3.11
N TYR A 95 -12.85 -1.30 -2.76
CA TYR A 95 -12.67 -2.75 -2.83
C TYR A 95 -14.03 -3.40 -3.08
N SER A 96 -14.13 -4.20 -4.11
CA SER A 96 -15.36 -4.93 -4.37
C SER A 96 -15.16 -6.44 -4.23
N ASP A 97 -14.07 -6.98 -4.75
CA ASP A 97 -13.79 -8.41 -4.58
C ASP A 97 -12.31 -8.68 -4.81
N ALA A 98 -11.89 -9.89 -4.41
CA ALA A 98 -10.50 -10.25 -4.47
C ALA A 98 -9.95 -10.27 -5.89
N GLU A 99 -10.77 -10.70 -6.84
CA GLU A 99 -10.30 -10.83 -8.21
C GLU A 99 -9.90 -9.47 -8.79
N LEU A 100 -10.75 -8.46 -8.59
CA LEU A 100 -10.43 -7.12 -9.07
C LEU A 100 -9.25 -6.52 -8.34
N PHE A 101 -9.14 -6.80 -7.03
CA PHE A 101 -7.99 -6.32 -6.30
C PHE A 101 -6.69 -6.89 -6.89
N TRP A 102 -6.67 -8.21 -7.14
CA TRP A 102 -5.45 -8.83 -7.64
C TRP A 102 -5.12 -8.37 -9.06
N LEU A 103 -6.12 -8.03 -9.88
CA LEU A 103 -5.84 -7.43 -11.17
C LEU A 103 -5.11 -6.10 -11.03
N GLY A 104 -5.60 -5.25 -10.14
CA GLY A 104 -4.93 -3.98 -9.88
C GLY A 104 -3.54 -4.18 -9.29
N HIS A 105 -3.41 -5.16 -8.42
CA HIS A 105 -2.12 -5.48 -7.83
C HIS A 105 -1.12 -5.96 -8.88
N ARG A 106 -1.59 -6.74 -9.84
CA ARG A 106 -0.70 -7.16 -10.93
C ARG A 106 -0.18 -5.98 -11.72
N ARG A 107 -1.04 -5.00 -11.95
CA ARG A 107 -0.61 -3.77 -12.61
C ARG A 107 0.49 -3.08 -11.80
N MET A 108 0.32 -3.05 -10.47
CA MET A 108 1.33 -2.48 -9.59
C MET A 108 2.63 -3.24 -9.63
N MET A 109 2.56 -4.57 -9.68
CA MET A 109 3.78 -5.37 -9.75
C MET A 109 4.55 -5.10 -11.04
N ASN A 110 3.84 -4.86 -12.13
CA ASN A 110 4.51 -4.53 -13.38
C ASN A 110 5.25 -3.20 -13.32
N ARG A 111 4.82 -2.29 -12.47
CA ARG A 111 5.53 -1.03 -12.30
C ARG A 111 6.82 -1.18 -11.51
N ILE A 112 6.85 -2.16 -10.61
CA ILE A 112 8.07 -2.43 -9.85
C ILE A 112 9.09 -3.11 -10.73
N ASN A 113 8.63 -4.03 -11.55
CA ASN A 113 9.49 -4.94 -12.27
C ASN A 113 8.99 -5.05 -13.70
N PRO A 114 9.13 -3.98 -14.47
CA PRO A 114 8.55 -3.98 -15.80
C PRO A 114 9.15 -5.09 -16.65
N SER A 115 8.34 -5.64 -17.51
CA SER A 115 8.79 -6.63 -18.44
C SER A 115 9.88 -6.09 -19.31
N GLU A 116 10.89 -6.86 -19.48
CA GLU A 116 12.01 -6.42 -20.30
C GLU A 116 11.74 -6.57 -21.78
#